data_1d4c77bfac09d3865e2e75f0571f45f1
#
_entry.id   1d4c77bfac09d3865e2e75f0571f45f1
#
_cell.length_a   1.000
_cell.length_b   1.000
_cell.length_c   1.000
_cell.angle_alpha   90.00
_cell.angle_beta   90.00
_cell.angle_gamma   90.00
#
_symmetry.space_group_name_H-M   'P 1'
#
loop_
_entity.id
_entity.type
_entity.pdbx_description
1 polymer ?
#
loop_
_entity_poly.entity_id
_entity_poly.type
_entity_poly.pdbx_seq_one_letter_code
_entity_poly.pdbx_strand_id
1 'polypeptide(L)'
;MIGYLDTSAFVPLLVRESASDSCRRFWDDSDVVVSSRLLYVETAAALAQACRMGRLTEDELNASLRLLDELWLDIDVVEVDDIVVERAAVLARRLELRGYDAVHCASAERLNEDDLVAATGDQKLIDAWGKLGVATFNTNNP
;
A
#
# COMPACT_ATOMS: atom_id res chain seq x y z
N MET A 1 -7.63 -9.54 -12.03
CA MET A 1 -7.72 -8.30 -11.22
C MET A 1 -6.32 -7.73 -11.04
N ILE A 2 -6.19 -6.44 -11.23
CA ILE A 2 -4.98 -5.69 -10.88
C ILE A 2 -5.15 -5.21 -9.45
N GLY A 3 -4.28 -5.66 -8.54
CA GLY A 3 -4.35 -5.30 -7.14
C GLY A 3 -3.34 -4.21 -6.79
N TYR A 4 -3.81 -3.02 -6.41
CA TYR A 4 -2.96 -1.97 -5.86
C TYR A 4 -2.89 -2.10 -4.34
N LEU A 5 -1.70 -2.00 -3.76
CA LEU A 5 -1.49 -2.05 -2.32
C LEU A 5 -0.92 -0.72 -1.82
N ASP A 6 -1.51 -0.15 -0.77
CA ASP A 6 -0.80 0.82 0.05
C ASP A 6 0.04 0.09 1.11
N THR A 7 0.76 0.85 1.93
CA THR A 7 1.64 0.28 2.94
C THR A 7 0.88 -0.52 3.99
N SER A 8 -0.32 -0.08 4.38
CA SER A 8 -1.15 -0.79 5.37
C SER A 8 -1.64 -2.15 4.89
N ALA A 9 -1.76 -2.34 3.58
CA ALA A 9 -2.14 -3.63 2.99
C ALA A 9 -0.93 -4.54 2.73
N PHE A 10 0.27 -3.98 2.69
CA PHE A 10 1.50 -4.71 2.39
C PHE A 10 2.22 -5.21 3.66
N VAL A 11 2.37 -4.36 4.67
CA VAL A 11 3.06 -4.70 5.93
C VAL A 11 2.53 -5.99 6.57
N PRO A 12 1.20 -6.26 6.56
CA PRO A 12 0.68 -7.51 7.14
C PRO A 12 1.12 -8.79 6.42
N LEU A 13 1.70 -8.69 5.22
CA LEU A 13 2.31 -9.83 4.54
C LEU A 13 3.69 -10.17 5.11
N LEU A 14 4.33 -9.21 5.79
CA LEU A 14 5.69 -9.31 6.30
C LEU A 14 5.74 -9.62 7.79
N VAL A 15 4.76 -9.14 8.54
CA VAL A 15 4.60 -9.38 9.97
C VAL A 15 3.17 -9.78 10.27
N ARG A 16 3.01 -10.69 11.24
CA ARG A 16 1.69 -11.20 11.60
C ARG A 16 0.86 -10.12 12.29
N GLU A 17 -0.29 -9.79 11.71
CA GLU A 17 -1.27 -8.85 12.24
C GLU A 17 -2.68 -9.41 12.00
N SER A 18 -3.70 -8.75 12.56
CA SER A 18 -5.09 -9.17 12.38
C SER A 18 -5.52 -9.17 10.91
N ALA A 19 -4.97 -8.28 10.09
CA ALA A 19 -5.29 -8.17 8.66
C ALA A 19 -4.46 -9.10 7.76
N SER A 20 -3.53 -9.89 8.31
CA SER A 20 -2.60 -10.69 7.49
C SER A 20 -3.30 -11.68 6.56
N ASP A 21 -4.35 -12.35 7.03
CA ASP A 21 -5.08 -13.32 6.20
C ASP A 21 -5.82 -12.65 5.05
N SER A 22 -6.47 -11.52 5.29
CA SER A 22 -7.18 -10.77 4.23
C SER A 22 -6.19 -10.18 3.22
N CYS A 23 -5.07 -9.65 3.68
CA CYS A 23 -4.02 -9.13 2.79
C CYS A 23 -3.42 -10.25 1.94
N ARG A 24 -3.19 -11.43 2.53
CA ARG A 24 -2.68 -12.59 1.77
C ARG A 24 -3.65 -13.02 0.69
N ARG A 25 -4.94 -13.12 1.02
CA ARG A 25 -5.96 -13.45 0.01
C ARG A 25 -5.98 -12.45 -1.12
N PHE A 26 -5.93 -11.16 -0.79
CA PHE A 26 -5.91 -10.11 -1.81
C PHE A 26 -4.70 -10.24 -2.72
N TRP A 27 -3.52 -10.48 -2.14
CA TRP A 27 -2.30 -10.71 -2.91
C TRP A 27 -2.45 -11.91 -3.85
N ASP A 28 -2.91 -13.04 -3.32
CA ASP A 28 -3.03 -14.29 -4.08
C ASP A 28 -4.09 -14.19 -5.18
N ASP A 29 -5.16 -13.43 -4.97
CA ASP A 29 -6.24 -13.24 -5.94
C ASP A 29 -5.89 -12.22 -7.04
N SER A 30 -4.83 -11.47 -6.87
CA SER A 30 -4.40 -10.47 -7.86
C SER A 30 -3.56 -11.14 -8.96
N ASP A 31 -3.93 -10.91 -10.22
CA ASP A 31 -3.13 -11.36 -11.36
C ASP A 31 -1.83 -10.57 -11.48
N VAL A 32 -1.92 -9.28 -11.19
CA VAL A 32 -0.80 -8.35 -11.14
C VAL A 32 -0.93 -7.54 -9.87
N VAL A 33 0.17 -7.42 -9.13
CA VAL A 33 0.24 -6.55 -7.94
C VAL A 33 1.03 -5.31 -8.31
N VAL A 34 0.46 -4.16 -8.01
CA VAL A 34 1.07 -2.85 -8.29
C VAL A 34 1.11 -2.01 -7.02
N SER A 35 2.09 -1.13 -6.92
CA SER A 35 2.16 -0.14 -5.86
C SER A 35 3.08 1.02 -6.25
N SER A 36 3.14 2.02 -5.39
CA SER A 36 4.04 3.17 -5.54
C SER A 36 5.49 2.77 -5.25
N ARG A 37 6.40 3.46 -5.91
CA ARG A 37 7.84 3.40 -5.57
C ARG A 37 8.10 3.66 -4.09
N LEU A 38 7.27 4.50 -3.44
CA LEU A 38 7.41 4.82 -2.02
C LEU A 38 7.09 3.64 -1.08
N LEU A 39 6.39 2.61 -1.58
CA LEU A 39 6.04 1.46 -0.74
C LEU A 39 7.27 0.84 -0.07
N TYR A 40 8.38 0.76 -0.79
CA TYR A 40 9.60 0.14 -0.27
C TYR A 40 10.10 0.86 0.99
N VAL A 41 10.30 2.19 0.88
CA VAL A 41 10.84 2.96 2.01
C VAL A 41 9.83 3.08 3.15
N GLU A 42 8.54 3.22 2.84
CA GLU A 42 7.50 3.27 3.88
C GLU A 42 7.44 1.95 4.67
N THR A 43 7.53 0.83 3.97
CA THR A 43 7.53 -0.50 4.59
C THR A 43 8.77 -0.71 5.45
N ALA A 44 9.96 -0.39 4.92
CA ALA A 44 11.20 -0.50 5.68
C ALA A 44 11.15 0.37 6.96
N ALA A 45 10.62 1.59 6.83
CA ALA A 45 10.47 2.51 7.97
C ALA A 45 9.48 1.96 9.02
N ALA A 46 8.36 1.40 8.58
CA ALA A 46 7.37 0.81 9.47
C ALA A 46 7.94 -0.39 10.24
N LEU A 47 8.70 -1.25 9.58
CA LEU A 47 9.35 -2.41 10.21
C LEU A 47 10.42 -1.95 11.22
N ALA A 48 11.22 -0.96 10.88
CA ALA A 48 12.23 -0.41 11.77
C ALA A 48 11.57 0.22 13.01
N GLN A 49 10.46 0.92 12.84
CA GLN A 49 9.71 1.51 13.95
C GLN A 49 9.13 0.41 14.86
N ALA A 50 8.57 -0.66 14.30
CA ALA A 50 8.06 -1.78 15.08
C ALA A 50 9.16 -2.42 15.93
N CYS A 51 10.37 -2.52 15.40
CA CYS A 51 11.54 -3.01 16.15
C CYS A 51 11.89 -2.06 17.31
N ARG A 52 11.97 -0.75 17.03
CA ARG A 52 12.25 0.24 18.08
C ARG A 52 11.20 0.26 19.20
N MET A 53 9.95 -0.05 18.86
CA MET A 53 8.84 -0.12 19.82
C MET A 53 8.72 -1.47 20.53
N GLY A 54 9.65 -2.40 20.28
CA GLY A 54 9.67 -3.71 20.92
C GLY A 54 8.68 -4.72 20.37
N ARG A 55 8.02 -4.44 19.23
CA ARG A 55 7.09 -5.39 18.60
C ARG A 55 7.81 -6.46 17.79
N LEU A 56 9.01 -6.17 17.31
CA LEU A 56 9.87 -7.08 16.57
C LEU A 56 11.24 -7.13 17.25
N THR A 57 11.82 -8.32 17.27
CA THR A 57 13.24 -8.47 17.60
C THR A 57 14.11 -8.06 16.42
N GLU A 58 15.41 -7.87 16.63
CA GLU A 58 16.35 -7.59 15.54
C GLU A 58 16.34 -8.72 14.48
N ASP A 59 16.28 -9.97 14.92
CA ASP A 59 16.23 -11.12 14.00
C ASP A 59 14.94 -11.12 13.18
N GLU A 60 13.82 -10.82 13.80
CA GLU A 60 12.53 -10.69 13.12
C GLU A 60 12.53 -9.52 12.13
N LEU A 61 13.12 -8.38 12.50
CA LEU A 61 13.29 -7.24 11.59
C LEU A 61 14.10 -7.65 10.37
N ASN A 62 15.25 -8.30 10.57
CA ASN A 62 16.11 -8.72 9.47
C ASN A 62 15.41 -9.72 8.54
N ALA A 63 14.65 -10.66 9.10
CA ALA A 63 13.86 -11.62 8.32
C ALA A 63 12.77 -10.91 7.51
N SER A 64 12.08 -9.93 8.10
CA SER A 64 11.03 -9.16 7.42
C SER A 64 11.59 -8.30 6.31
N LEU A 65 12.78 -7.72 6.49
CA LEU A 65 13.44 -6.93 5.45
C LEU A 65 13.88 -7.82 4.26
N ARG A 66 14.33 -9.05 4.53
CA ARG A 66 14.61 -10.01 3.45
C ARG A 66 13.36 -10.39 2.69
N LEU A 67 12.25 -10.61 3.38
CA LEU A 67 10.97 -10.92 2.74
C LEU A 67 10.45 -9.71 1.93
N LEU A 68 10.65 -8.50 2.43
CA LEU A 68 10.35 -7.28 1.66
C LEU A 68 11.07 -7.30 0.30
N ASP A 69 12.37 -7.59 0.30
CA ASP A 69 13.15 -7.63 -0.93
C ASP A 69 12.65 -8.73 -1.89
N GLU A 70 12.24 -9.88 -1.37
CA GLU A 70 11.68 -10.95 -2.18
C GLU A 70 10.34 -10.56 -2.81
N LEU A 71 9.41 -10.06 -2.02
CA LEU A 71 8.08 -9.68 -2.52
C LEU A 71 8.14 -8.45 -3.44
N TRP A 72 9.11 -7.56 -3.21
CA TRP A 72 9.28 -6.37 -4.05
C TRP A 72 9.52 -6.72 -5.52
N LEU A 73 10.17 -7.84 -5.80
CA LEU A 73 10.42 -8.30 -7.17
C LEU A 73 9.13 -8.66 -7.92
N ASP A 74 8.06 -8.98 -7.20
CA ASP A 74 6.78 -9.36 -7.78
C ASP A 74 5.81 -8.17 -7.94
N ILE A 75 6.24 -6.96 -7.57
CA ILE A 75 5.41 -5.76 -7.63
C ILE A 75 5.78 -4.93 -8.86
N ASP A 76 4.78 -4.60 -9.67
CA ASP A 76 4.91 -3.61 -10.72
C ASP A 76 4.84 -2.22 -10.08
N VAL A 77 5.87 -1.42 -10.28
CA VAL A 77 6.05 -0.17 -9.56
C VAL A 77 5.53 1.02 -10.36
N VAL A 78 4.69 1.84 -9.72
CA VAL A 78 4.29 3.16 -10.24
C VAL A 78 5.30 4.18 -9.76
N GLU A 79 5.98 4.83 -10.71
CA GLU A 79 6.99 5.83 -10.38
C GLU A 79 6.34 7.10 -9.81
N VAL A 80 7.04 7.73 -8.87
CA VAL A 80 6.64 9.02 -8.30
C VAL A 80 7.25 10.11 -9.18
N ASP A 81 6.66 10.28 -10.36
CA ASP A 81 7.08 11.28 -11.33
C ASP A 81 6.32 12.60 -11.14
N ASP A 82 6.61 13.59 -11.97
CA ASP A 82 6.00 14.91 -11.85
C ASP A 82 4.46 14.85 -11.97
N ILE A 83 3.94 13.97 -12.83
CA ILE A 83 2.49 13.83 -13.01
C ILE A 83 1.83 13.33 -11.73
N VAL A 84 2.40 12.29 -11.11
CA VAL A 84 1.90 11.75 -9.84
C VAL A 84 2.02 12.77 -8.73
N VAL A 85 3.16 13.45 -8.61
CA VAL A 85 3.40 14.45 -7.55
C VAL A 85 2.41 15.61 -7.67
N GLU A 86 2.21 16.15 -8.86
CA GLU A 86 1.28 17.25 -9.10
C GLU A 86 -0.16 16.84 -8.77
N ARG A 87 -0.56 15.65 -9.20
CA ARG A 87 -1.90 15.13 -8.89
C ARG A 87 -2.06 14.87 -7.39
N ALA A 88 -1.05 14.29 -6.75
CA ALA A 88 -1.06 14.06 -5.30
C ALA A 88 -1.22 15.36 -4.52
N ALA A 89 -0.55 16.44 -4.94
CA ALA A 89 -0.68 17.75 -4.30
C ALA A 89 -2.13 18.27 -4.36
N VAL A 90 -2.81 18.08 -5.50
CA VAL A 90 -4.22 18.46 -5.64
C VAL A 90 -5.11 17.61 -4.74
N LEU A 91 -4.88 16.29 -4.71
CA LEU A 91 -5.67 15.37 -3.91
C LEU A 91 -5.45 15.56 -2.41
N ALA A 92 -4.23 15.86 -2.00
CA ALA A 92 -3.91 16.17 -0.60
C ALA A 92 -4.78 17.34 -0.09
N ARG A 93 -4.92 18.37 -0.91
CA ARG A 93 -5.74 19.55 -0.57
C ARG A 93 -7.23 19.24 -0.60
N ARG A 94 -7.70 18.62 -1.67
CA ARG A 94 -9.14 18.35 -1.88
C ARG A 94 -9.72 17.30 -0.94
N LEU A 95 -8.94 16.26 -0.66
CA LEU A 95 -9.38 15.11 0.11
C LEU A 95 -8.76 15.05 1.51
N GLU A 96 -8.02 16.10 1.88
CA GLU A 96 -7.41 16.25 3.22
C GLU A 96 -6.51 15.05 3.57
N LEU A 97 -5.68 14.63 2.61
CA LEU A 97 -4.75 13.51 2.77
C LEU A 97 -3.36 13.99 3.14
N ARG A 98 -2.66 13.19 3.95
CA ARG A 98 -1.22 13.40 4.18
C ARG A 98 -0.44 13.07 2.90
N GLY A 99 0.80 13.61 2.78
CA GLY A 99 1.58 13.52 1.56
C GLY A 99 1.73 12.11 1.00
N TYR A 100 2.13 11.14 1.83
CA TYR A 100 2.31 9.75 1.36
C TYR A 100 0.98 9.11 0.95
N ASP A 101 -0.10 9.36 1.69
CA ASP A 101 -1.43 8.86 1.35
C ASP A 101 -1.92 9.47 0.04
N ALA A 102 -1.64 10.76 -0.18
CA ALA A 102 -1.97 11.43 -1.43
C ALA A 102 -1.21 10.82 -2.63
N VAL A 103 0.05 10.42 -2.43
CA VAL A 103 0.82 9.73 -3.47
C VAL A 103 0.21 8.37 -3.80
N HIS A 104 -0.18 7.58 -2.79
CA HIS A 104 -0.87 6.31 -3.04
C HIS A 104 -2.21 6.54 -3.74
N CYS A 105 -2.94 7.56 -3.31
CA CYS A 105 -4.22 7.90 -3.92
C CYS A 105 -4.08 8.22 -5.41
N ALA A 106 -3.13 9.10 -5.75
CA ALA A 106 -2.85 9.49 -7.13
C ALA A 106 -2.31 8.33 -7.97
N SER A 107 -1.49 7.47 -7.37
CA SER A 107 -0.88 6.34 -8.08
C SER A 107 -1.92 5.31 -8.51
N ALA A 108 -2.84 4.95 -7.64
CA ALA A 108 -3.93 4.03 -7.99
C ALA A 108 -4.91 4.68 -8.98
N GLU A 109 -5.24 5.96 -8.79
CA GLU A 109 -6.10 6.68 -9.72
C GLU A 109 -5.52 6.68 -11.14
N ARG A 110 -4.21 6.90 -11.26
CA ARG A 110 -3.53 6.93 -12.57
C ARG A 110 -3.65 5.61 -13.32
N LEU A 111 -3.68 4.49 -12.59
CA LEU A 111 -3.80 3.15 -13.16
C LEU A 111 -5.26 2.65 -13.18
N ASN A 112 -6.23 3.50 -12.86
CA ASN A 112 -7.60 3.05 -12.68
C ASN A 112 -8.19 2.53 -13.99
N GLU A 113 -8.23 1.22 -14.09
CA GLU A 113 -8.87 0.46 -15.15
C GLU A 113 -10.02 -0.35 -14.55
N ASP A 114 -10.86 -0.94 -15.41
CA ASP A 114 -12.09 -1.61 -14.96
C ASP A 114 -11.87 -2.74 -13.95
N ASP A 115 -10.69 -3.38 -14.00
CA ASP A 115 -10.37 -4.51 -13.14
C ASP A 115 -9.37 -4.15 -12.01
N LEU A 116 -9.08 -2.87 -11.80
CA LEU A 116 -8.20 -2.45 -10.71
C LEU A 116 -8.97 -2.36 -9.39
N VAL A 117 -8.41 -2.92 -8.34
CA VAL A 117 -8.90 -2.80 -6.97
C VAL A 117 -7.75 -2.34 -6.07
N ALA A 118 -7.99 -1.31 -5.29
CA ALA A 118 -7.00 -0.76 -4.36
C ALA A 118 -7.28 -1.22 -2.93
N ALA A 119 -6.31 -1.89 -2.32
CA ALA A 119 -6.42 -2.43 -0.97
C ALA A 119 -5.74 -1.50 0.04
N THR A 120 -6.42 -1.23 1.12
CA THR A 120 -5.91 -0.45 2.25
C THR A 120 -6.68 -0.78 3.53
N GLY A 121 -6.03 -0.57 4.67
CA GLY A 121 -6.69 -0.58 5.99
C GLY A 121 -7.03 0.82 6.49
N ASP A 122 -6.76 1.85 5.70
CA ASP A 122 -6.99 3.25 6.08
C ASP A 122 -8.34 3.74 5.53
N GLN A 123 -9.28 4.05 6.42
CA GLN A 123 -10.60 4.52 6.03
C GLN A 123 -10.55 5.80 5.20
N LYS A 124 -9.60 6.70 5.47
CA LYS A 124 -9.45 7.94 4.67
C LYS A 124 -9.11 7.63 3.21
N LEU A 125 -8.25 6.65 2.96
CA LEU A 125 -7.94 6.23 1.59
C LEU A 125 -9.12 5.53 0.92
N ILE A 126 -9.85 4.70 1.65
CA ILE A 126 -11.07 4.07 1.12
C ILE A 126 -12.05 5.14 0.66
N ASP A 127 -12.30 6.14 1.51
CA ASP A 127 -13.23 7.24 1.19
C ASP A 127 -12.73 8.08 0.01
N ALA A 128 -11.43 8.36 -0.02
CA ALA A 128 -10.81 9.14 -1.09
C ALA A 128 -10.93 8.43 -2.45
N TRP A 129 -10.54 7.16 -2.49
CA TRP A 129 -10.66 6.36 -3.72
C TRP A 129 -12.12 6.20 -4.16
N GLY A 130 -13.04 6.04 -3.20
CA GLY A 130 -14.47 6.00 -3.50
C GLY A 130 -14.95 7.25 -4.23
N LYS A 131 -14.50 8.43 -3.81
CA LYS A 131 -14.83 9.70 -4.47
C LYS A 131 -14.23 9.80 -5.88
N LEU A 132 -13.13 9.11 -6.14
CA LEU A 132 -12.46 9.12 -7.44
C LEU A 132 -12.90 7.98 -8.36
N GLY A 133 -13.84 7.14 -7.92
CA GLY A 133 -14.33 6.02 -8.71
C GLY A 133 -13.37 4.83 -8.78
N VAL A 134 -12.44 4.72 -7.84
CA VAL A 134 -11.52 3.57 -7.72
C VAL A 134 -12.16 2.52 -6.80
N ALA A 135 -12.27 1.28 -7.27
CA ALA A 135 -12.77 0.17 -6.47
C ALA A 135 -11.78 -0.14 -5.34
N THR A 136 -12.30 -0.44 -4.15
CA THR A 136 -11.47 -0.65 -2.96
C THR A 136 -11.72 -2.00 -2.29
N PHE A 137 -10.69 -2.48 -1.60
CA PHE A 137 -10.76 -3.62 -0.69
C PHE A 137 -10.29 -3.15 0.69
N ASN A 138 -11.16 -3.26 1.69
CA ASN A 138 -10.83 -2.90 3.06
C ASN A 138 -10.19 -4.10 3.76
N THR A 139 -8.90 -4.02 4.07
CA THR A 139 -8.17 -5.15 4.67
C THR A 139 -8.62 -5.46 6.10
N ASN A 140 -9.24 -4.50 6.79
CA ASN A 140 -9.75 -4.68 8.15
C ASN A 140 -11.20 -5.18 8.17
N ASN A 141 -11.89 -5.07 7.06
CA ASN A 141 -13.29 -5.53 6.92
C ASN A 141 -13.49 -6.03 5.48
N PRO A 142 -12.88 -7.17 5.15
CA PRO A 142 -12.89 -7.72 3.80
C PRO A 142 -14.26 -8.23 3.36
#